data_8382b56e8142ace091d0965c9124f2aa
#
_entry.id   8382b56e8142ace091d0965c9124f2aa
#
_cell.length_a   1.000
_cell.length_b   1.000
_cell.length_c   1.000
_cell.angle_alpha   90.00
_cell.angle_beta   90.00
_cell.angle_gamma   90.00
#
_symmetry.space_group_name_H-M   'P 1'
#
loop_
_entity.id
_entity.type
_entity.pdbx_description
1 polymer ?
#
loop_
_entity_poly.entity_id
_entity_poly.type
_entity_poly.pdbx_seq_one_letter_code
_entity_poly.pdbx_strand_id
1 'polypeptide(L)'
;MKIFRNNIWENHLQSVVPNEVKWSYWNDCFPIPDGEVCFNVMTGSLVLMSNSEYENLLKAKECTSKLWELGLFADVKKDEYREWLNTYREGKNDESFLDLTFLTSRQCQFKCTYCFEGLKPKKDLTDETISHIKSFLEKRKGSFQKLQVYWFGGEPLIGYNKIITLSDYIIRFCDNNGIEYDSSITTNGYALTRERCEELVKSCRISRYVITVDGTEEVHNQRRPLLSGKGTFKTIWQNIHWLVDFGAHVVFRITIDKENADNIPLLLDKIAQSSLAGKVSIALARTFEILNTPEDLGSKVYSEREFAPVEMKLIDYAHSLGLMNYRLPHKAPLGGCLRKGDITIGTDGEIYKCLDTIGEMKWVTGSIDKIDSEPQPQWYKDYLNWTPDDSNQCRGCKLQPLCSGGCPHNAMFSDKMHGSVLQCPDWKPNYRLQIERYIKEKIEKNEFDLL
;
A
#
# COMPACT_ATOMS: atom_id res chain seq x y z
N MET A 1 -5.85 18.69 27.97
CA MET A 1 -5.44 17.93 26.77
C MET A 1 -6.55 18.01 25.72
N LYS A 2 -6.18 18.03 24.43
CA LYS A 2 -7.12 17.94 23.29
C LYS A 2 -6.94 16.58 22.62
N ILE A 3 -8.03 15.87 22.40
CA ILE A 3 -8.03 14.54 21.75
C ILE A 3 -8.58 14.71 20.35
N PHE A 4 -7.78 14.41 19.33
CA PHE A 4 -8.15 14.52 17.92
C PHE A 4 -8.58 13.18 17.33
N ARG A 5 -8.18 12.09 17.97
CA ARG A 5 -8.49 10.75 17.54
C ARG A 5 -8.42 9.79 18.71
N ASN A 6 -9.48 9.02 18.90
CA ASN A 6 -9.53 7.95 19.88
C ASN A 6 -9.01 6.65 19.28
N ASN A 7 -8.77 5.67 20.15
CA ASN A 7 -8.42 4.30 19.79
C ASN A 7 -9.36 3.74 18.70
N ILE A 8 -8.87 3.68 17.46
CA ILE A 8 -9.68 3.31 16.29
C ILE A 8 -9.27 1.96 15.70
N TRP A 9 -8.11 1.43 16.11
CA TRP A 9 -7.53 0.25 15.46
C TRP A 9 -7.71 -1.02 16.24
N GLU A 10 -8.05 -0.93 17.51
CA GLU A 10 -8.23 -2.10 18.36
C GLU A 10 -9.40 -1.89 19.31
N ASN A 11 -10.28 -2.89 19.38
CA ASN A 11 -11.25 -3.03 20.46
C ASN A 11 -10.57 -3.44 21.78
N HIS A 12 -9.38 -2.93 22.06
CA HIS A 12 -8.74 -3.07 23.34
C HIS A 12 -9.37 -2.12 24.36
N LEU A 13 -10.66 -2.28 24.57
CA LEU A 13 -11.28 -1.96 25.82
C LEU A 13 -10.74 -2.95 26.87
N GLN A 14 -9.51 -2.73 27.28
CA GLN A 14 -9.03 -3.32 28.52
C GLN A 14 -9.88 -2.69 29.64
N SER A 15 -10.88 -3.41 30.06
CA SER A 15 -11.94 -2.94 30.93
C SER A 15 -11.47 -2.52 32.34
N VAL A 16 -10.24 -2.81 32.71
CA VAL A 16 -9.70 -2.54 34.04
C VAL A 16 -8.31 -1.95 33.94
N VAL A 17 -8.14 -0.74 34.46
CA VAL A 17 -6.84 -0.08 34.60
C VAL A 17 -6.02 -0.87 35.62
N PRO A 18 -4.78 -1.29 35.29
CA PRO A 18 -3.88 -1.94 36.27
C PRO A 18 -3.53 -1.04 37.45
N ASN A 19 -3.15 -1.65 38.59
CA ASN A 19 -2.74 -0.90 39.78
C ASN A 19 -1.47 -0.06 39.55
N GLU A 20 -0.59 -0.54 38.67
CA GLU A 20 0.62 0.18 38.28
C GLU A 20 0.73 0.24 36.76
N VAL A 21 0.98 1.42 36.24
CA VAL A 21 1.13 1.67 34.81
C VAL A 21 2.46 2.35 34.50
N LYS A 22 2.88 2.22 33.28
CA LYS A 22 4.00 2.95 32.70
C LYS A 22 3.56 3.64 31.42
N TRP A 23 4.30 4.68 31.01
CA TRP A 23 4.13 5.30 29.69
C TRP A 23 4.31 4.28 28.59
N SER A 24 3.36 4.18 27.65
CA SER A 24 3.40 3.18 26.61
C SER A 24 4.65 3.33 25.71
N TYR A 25 5.30 2.21 25.40
CA TYR A 25 6.40 2.16 24.45
C TYR A 25 6.01 2.72 23.08
N TRP A 26 4.76 2.52 22.69
CA TRP A 26 4.24 2.89 21.37
C TRP A 26 3.85 4.36 21.22
N ASN A 27 4.03 5.17 22.24
CA ASN A 27 3.83 6.60 22.16
C ASN A 27 4.98 7.26 21.37
N ASP A 28 4.69 7.76 20.18
CA ASP A 28 5.58 8.64 19.43
C ASP A 28 5.19 10.09 19.73
N CYS A 29 5.99 10.75 20.56
CA CYS A 29 5.73 12.11 21.02
C CYS A 29 6.74 13.07 20.41
N PHE A 30 6.27 14.26 20.04
CA PHE A 30 7.10 15.29 19.43
C PHE A 30 6.48 16.69 19.64
N PRO A 31 7.32 17.74 19.78
CA PRO A 31 6.84 19.10 19.97
C PRO A 31 6.27 19.70 18.68
N ILE A 32 5.24 20.51 18.83
CA ILE A 32 4.73 21.46 17.84
C ILE A 32 4.59 22.84 18.50
N PRO A 33 4.34 23.94 17.75
CA PRO A 33 4.21 25.28 18.35
C PRO A 33 3.15 25.36 19.48
N ASP A 34 2.10 24.55 19.40
CA ASP A 34 0.97 24.59 20.34
C ASP A 34 1.14 23.63 21.54
N GLY A 35 2.24 22.91 21.66
CA GLY A 35 2.51 21.98 22.76
C GLY A 35 3.19 20.68 22.31
N GLU A 36 2.94 19.61 23.04
CA GLU A 36 3.47 18.28 22.77
C GLU A 36 2.39 17.38 22.17
N VAL A 37 2.66 16.83 20.98
CA VAL A 37 1.80 15.85 20.34
C VAL A 37 2.22 14.46 20.79
N CYS A 38 1.27 13.63 21.15
CA CYS A 38 1.48 12.20 21.36
C CYS A 38 0.58 11.40 20.42
N PHE A 39 1.21 10.63 19.54
CA PHE A 39 0.55 9.69 18.65
C PHE A 39 0.87 8.26 19.10
N ASN A 40 -0.13 7.54 19.58
CA ASN A 40 0.07 6.13 19.92
C ASN A 40 -0.06 5.28 18.65
N VAL A 41 1.04 4.69 18.22
CA VAL A 41 1.13 3.94 16.95
C VAL A 41 0.42 2.58 16.97
N MET A 42 0.06 2.07 18.17
CA MET A 42 -0.70 0.81 18.30
C MET A 42 -2.19 1.03 18.29
N THR A 43 -2.66 2.12 18.91
CA THR A 43 -4.09 2.41 19.02
C THR A 43 -4.58 3.42 18.00
N GLY A 44 -3.67 4.20 17.41
CA GLY A 44 -4.00 5.31 16.50
C GLY A 44 -4.52 6.54 17.23
N SER A 45 -4.48 6.56 18.55
CA SER A 45 -4.89 7.73 19.37
C SER A 45 -3.94 8.89 19.14
N LEU A 46 -4.51 10.10 19.02
CA LEU A 46 -3.77 11.33 18.78
C LEU A 46 -4.20 12.40 19.79
N VAL A 47 -3.25 12.88 20.58
CA VAL A 47 -3.48 13.82 21.66
C VAL A 47 -2.49 14.98 21.58
N LEU A 48 -2.98 16.20 21.82
CA LEU A 48 -2.16 17.40 22.04
C LEU A 48 -2.29 17.81 23.51
N MET A 49 -1.16 18.06 24.15
CA MET A 49 -1.07 18.45 25.55
C MET A 49 -0.06 19.57 25.73
N SER A 50 -0.16 20.31 26.83
CA SER A 50 0.87 21.26 27.22
C SER A 50 2.14 20.53 27.67
N ASN A 51 3.29 21.19 27.61
CA ASN A 51 4.55 20.61 28.06
C ASN A 51 4.49 20.16 29.53
N SER A 52 3.79 20.91 30.39
CA SER A 52 3.62 20.55 31.81
C SER A 52 2.74 19.30 31.98
N GLU A 53 1.69 19.16 31.22
CA GLU A 53 0.87 17.94 31.21
C GLU A 53 1.72 16.72 30.77
N TYR A 54 2.49 16.87 29.70
CA TYR A 54 3.36 15.80 29.19
C TYR A 54 4.39 15.35 30.22
N GLU A 55 5.12 16.30 30.85
CA GLU A 55 6.09 15.98 31.88
C GLU A 55 5.48 15.26 33.10
N ASN A 56 4.27 15.65 33.50
CA ASN A 56 3.53 15.02 34.58
C ASN A 56 3.15 13.57 34.23
N LEU A 57 2.65 13.35 33.00
CA LEU A 57 2.26 12.02 32.54
C LEU A 57 3.44 11.05 32.42
N LEU A 58 4.62 11.55 32.03
CA LEU A 58 5.84 10.70 31.96
C LEU A 58 6.24 10.14 33.33
N LYS A 59 5.90 10.81 34.43
CA LYS A 59 6.23 10.41 35.80
C LYS A 59 5.09 9.68 36.50
N ALA A 60 3.92 9.61 35.87
CA ALA A 60 2.73 9.02 36.49
C ALA A 60 2.85 7.50 36.58
N LYS A 61 2.50 6.94 37.75
CA LYS A 61 2.40 5.50 38.00
C LYS A 61 0.96 4.99 37.97
N GLU A 62 0.02 5.90 37.91
CA GLU A 62 -1.40 5.65 37.81
C GLU A 62 -1.97 6.49 36.67
N CYS A 63 -3.05 6.05 36.04
CA CYS A 63 -3.72 6.81 35.00
C CYS A 63 -5.24 6.72 35.13
N THR A 64 -5.94 7.67 34.52
CA THR A 64 -7.39 7.62 34.42
C THR A 64 -7.82 6.57 33.40
N SER A 65 -9.06 6.08 33.51
CA SER A 65 -9.62 5.14 32.53
C SER A 65 -9.53 5.71 31.09
N LYS A 66 -9.71 7.01 30.92
CA LYS A 66 -9.64 7.65 29.60
C LYS A 66 -8.23 7.62 29.00
N LEU A 67 -7.19 7.89 29.78
CA LEU A 67 -5.80 7.79 29.34
C LEU A 67 -5.41 6.36 29.00
N TRP A 68 -5.96 5.40 29.74
CA TRP A 68 -5.80 3.96 29.50
C TRP A 68 -6.46 3.54 28.18
N GLU A 69 -7.71 3.96 27.94
CA GLU A 69 -8.44 3.71 26.69
C GLU A 69 -7.72 4.26 25.45
N LEU A 70 -7.07 5.42 25.59
CA LEU A 70 -6.26 6.03 24.53
C LEU A 70 -4.97 5.22 24.24
N GLY A 71 -4.60 4.27 25.12
CA GLY A 71 -3.37 3.50 25.00
C GLY A 71 -2.10 4.27 25.36
N LEU A 72 -2.22 5.44 26.01
CA LEU A 72 -1.05 6.23 26.43
C LEU A 72 -0.25 5.56 27.55
N PHE A 73 -0.88 4.64 28.26
CA PHE A 73 -0.26 3.85 29.32
C PHE A 73 -0.40 2.36 29.04
N ALA A 74 0.56 1.60 29.54
CA ALA A 74 0.59 0.14 29.53
C ALA A 74 0.79 -0.39 30.94
N ASP A 75 0.42 -1.65 31.16
CA ASP A 75 0.75 -2.37 32.40
C ASP A 75 2.28 -2.44 32.55
N VAL A 76 2.80 -2.11 33.73
CA VAL A 76 4.25 -2.15 34.03
C VAL A 76 4.86 -3.53 33.76
N LYS A 77 4.08 -4.61 33.90
CA LYS A 77 4.50 -6.00 33.70
C LYS A 77 4.58 -6.41 32.23
N LYS A 78 3.99 -5.65 31.31
CA LYS A 78 3.95 -5.99 29.89
C LYS A 78 5.21 -5.54 29.17
N ASP A 79 5.76 -6.41 28.32
CA ASP A 79 6.71 -6.06 27.28
C ASP A 79 5.95 -5.86 25.97
N GLU A 80 5.49 -4.62 25.76
CA GLU A 80 4.65 -4.26 24.61
C GLU A 80 5.33 -4.56 23.26
N TYR A 81 6.64 -4.36 23.17
CA TYR A 81 7.38 -4.64 21.96
C TYR A 81 7.42 -6.13 21.63
N ARG A 82 7.69 -6.95 22.64
CA ARG A 82 7.73 -8.40 22.47
C ARG A 82 6.34 -8.97 22.16
N GLU A 83 5.30 -8.46 22.79
CA GLU A 83 3.91 -8.82 22.47
C GLU A 83 3.59 -8.52 21.01
N TRP A 84 3.90 -7.30 20.53
CA TRP A 84 3.72 -6.94 19.14
C TRP A 84 4.51 -7.85 18.18
N LEU A 85 5.77 -8.15 18.50
CA LEU A 85 6.60 -9.00 17.64
C LEU A 85 6.06 -10.44 17.54
N ASN A 86 5.45 -10.96 18.62
CA ASN A 86 4.77 -12.25 18.58
C ASN A 86 3.52 -12.20 17.69
N THR A 87 2.69 -11.19 17.87
CA THR A 87 1.51 -10.94 16.99
C THR A 87 1.92 -10.77 15.52
N TYR A 88 3.04 -10.09 15.27
CA TYR A 88 3.60 -9.97 13.92
C TYR A 88 3.97 -11.33 13.31
N ARG A 89 4.61 -12.22 14.11
CA ARG A 89 4.95 -13.59 13.67
C ARG A 89 3.71 -14.44 13.41
N GLU A 90 2.70 -14.32 14.24
CA GLU A 90 1.40 -14.99 14.04
C GLU A 90 0.73 -14.51 12.77
N GLY A 91 0.64 -13.20 12.55
CA GLY A 91 0.03 -12.61 11.36
C GLY A 91 0.71 -13.01 10.05
N LYS A 92 2.02 -13.27 10.04
CA LYS A 92 2.70 -13.82 8.85
C LYS A 92 2.21 -15.22 8.47
N ASN A 93 1.80 -16.01 9.44
CA ASN A 93 1.36 -17.38 9.26
C ASN A 93 -0.16 -17.51 9.08
N ASP A 94 -0.88 -16.39 9.18
CA ASP A 94 -2.34 -16.39 8.99
C ASP A 94 -2.70 -16.61 7.51
N GLU A 95 -3.32 -17.75 7.23
CA GLU A 95 -3.83 -18.13 5.90
C GLU A 95 -5.35 -17.97 5.80
N SER A 96 -6.03 -17.42 6.82
CA SER A 96 -7.47 -17.16 6.79
C SER A 96 -7.89 -16.12 5.73
N PHE A 97 -6.92 -15.31 5.29
CA PHE A 97 -7.03 -14.34 4.22
C PHE A 97 -6.01 -14.62 3.12
N LEU A 98 -6.47 -14.95 1.92
CA LEU A 98 -5.64 -15.08 0.73
C LEU A 98 -5.64 -13.78 -0.06
N ASP A 99 -4.45 -13.35 -0.49
CA ASP A 99 -4.21 -12.23 -1.41
C ASP A 99 -3.49 -12.78 -2.65
N LEU A 100 -4.23 -12.91 -3.76
CA LEU A 100 -3.73 -13.50 -4.99
C LEU A 100 -3.52 -12.42 -6.05
N THR A 101 -2.26 -12.20 -6.44
CA THR A 101 -1.94 -11.36 -7.59
C THR A 101 -1.80 -12.23 -8.83
N PHE A 102 -2.55 -11.93 -9.89
CA PHE A 102 -2.46 -12.61 -11.17
C PHE A 102 -1.82 -11.75 -12.23
N LEU A 103 -0.75 -12.25 -12.85
CA LEU A 103 -0.18 -11.65 -14.04
C LEU A 103 -0.92 -12.20 -15.27
N THR A 104 -1.89 -11.46 -15.77
CA THR A 104 -2.68 -11.89 -16.93
C THR A 104 -1.91 -11.75 -18.23
N SER A 105 -0.99 -10.78 -18.31
CA SER A 105 -0.05 -10.62 -19.42
C SER A 105 1.19 -9.86 -18.97
N ARG A 106 2.35 -10.25 -19.46
CA ARG A 106 3.61 -9.51 -19.32
C ARG A 106 3.90 -8.61 -20.51
N GLN A 107 2.98 -8.54 -21.48
CA GLN A 107 3.02 -7.59 -22.58
C GLN A 107 2.48 -6.24 -22.13
N CYS A 108 2.94 -5.17 -22.78
CA CYS A 108 2.38 -3.83 -22.62
C CYS A 108 2.46 -3.09 -23.95
N GLN A 109 1.41 -2.34 -24.30
CA GLN A 109 1.39 -1.50 -25.49
C GLN A 109 2.04 -0.13 -25.26
N PHE A 110 2.49 0.17 -24.02
CA PHE A 110 3.18 1.40 -23.67
C PHE A 110 4.69 1.24 -23.65
N LYS A 111 5.39 2.37 -23.79
CA LYS A 111 6.84 2.50 -23.64
C LYS A 111 7.13 3.61 -22.61
N CYS A 112 6.74 3.35 -21.35
CA CYS A 112 6.98 4.31 -20.27
C CYS A 112 8.47 4.46 -19.99
N THR A 113 8.95 5.70 -19.80
CA THR A 113 10.38 6.02 -19.65
C THR A 113 11.04 5.45 -18.41
N TYR A 114 10.27 5.06 -17.41
CA TYR A 114 10.73 4.54 -16.11
C TYR A 114 10.31 3.09 -15.85
N CYS A 115 9.81 2.37 -16.88
CA CYS A 115 9.19 1.07 -16.68
C CYS A 115 10.23 -0.04 -16.44
N PHE A 116 10.12 -0.72 -15.30
CA PHE A 116 10.95 -1.88 -14.96
C PHE A 116 10.50 -3.19 -15.63
N GLU A 117 9.27 -3.24 -16.18
CA GLU A 117 8.74 -4.39 -16.90
C GLU A 117 9.19 -4.47 -18.37
N GLY A 118 9.77 -3.39 -18.91
CA GLY A 118 10.02 -3.23 -20.35
C GLY A 118 10.98 -4.23 -20.98
N LEU A 119 11.91 -4.77 -20.22
CA LEU A 119 12.96 -5.70 -20.70
C LEU A 119 12.65 -7.18 -20.45
N LYS A 120 11.50 -7.48 -19.81
CA LYS A 120 11.16 -8.86 -19.42
C LYS A 120 10.50 -9.64 -20.56
N PRO A 121 10.62 -11.01 -20.58
CA PRO A 121 9.96 -11.84 -21.60
C PRO A 121 8.45 -11.60 -21.65
N LYS A 122 7.92 -11.43 -22.86
CA LYS A 122 6.50 -11.14 -23.09
C LYS A 122 5.73 -12.44 -23.20
N LYS A 123 4.87 -12.72 -22.23
CA LYS A 123 4.02 -13.90 -22.16
C LYS A 123 2.63 -13.53 -21.63
N ASP A 124 1.65 -14.32 -21.99
CA ASP A 124 0.28 -14.22 -21.49
C ASP A 124 -0.05 -15.41 -20.60
N LEU A 125 -0.96 -15.22 -19.66
CA LEU A 125 -1.43 -16.25 -18.76
C LEU A 125 -1.99 -17.44 -19.53
N THR A 126 -1.45 -18.64 -19.27
CA THR A 126 -1.85 -19.86 -19.99
C THR A 126 -3.14 -20.46 -19.44
N ASP A 127 -3.86 -21.25 -20.28
CA ASP A 127 -5.06 -21.97 -19.83
C ASP A 127 -4.70 -23.09 -18.84
N GLU A 128 -3.49 -23.65 -18.94
CA GLU A 128 -2.95 -24.60 -17.99
C GLU A 128 -2.79 -23.96 -16.60
N THR A 129 -2.17 -22.78 -16.53
CA THR A 129 -2.04 -22.03 -15.29
C THR A 129 -3.41 -21.70 -14.68
N ILE A 130 -4.41 -21.30 -15.51
CA ILE A 130 -5.77 -21.07 -15.05
C ILE A 130 -6.36 -22.34 -14.43
N SER A 131 -6.12 -23.51 -15.02
CA SER A 131 -6.59 -24.79 -14.48
C SER A 131 -5.92 -25.13 -13.14
N HIS A 132 -4.63 -24.83 -13.00
CA HIS A 132 -3.90 -25.01 -11.75
C HIS A 132 -4.39 -24.05 -10.65
N ILE A 133 -4.69 -22.78 -10.98
CA ILE A 133 -5.28 -21.82 -10.04
C ILE A 133 -6.62 -22.35 -9.52
N LYS A 134 -7.49 -22.85 -10.41
CA LYS A 134 -8.77 -23.43 -10.01
C LYS A 134 -8.57 -24.63 -9.06
N SER A 135 -7.66 -25.53 -9.39
CA SER A 135 -7.32 -26.69 -8.54
C SER A 135 -6.76 -26.26 -7.18
N PHE A 136 -5.92 -25.23 -7.14
CA PHE A 136 -5.39 -24.66 -5.91
C PHE A 136 -6.50 -24.13 -4.99
N LEU A 137 -7.47 -23.38 -5.53
CA LEU A 137 -8.59 -22.86 -4.76
C LEU A 137 -9.48 -23.99 -4.22
N GLU A 138 -9.79 -25.01 -5.05
CA GLU A 138 -10.60 -26.16 -4.61
C GLU A 138 -9.92 -26.96 -3.48
N LYS A 139 -8.60 -27.16 -3.55
CA LYS A 139 -7.83 -27.86 -2.51
C LYS A 139 -7.82 -27.09 -1.18
N ARG A 140 -7.93 -25.76 -1.23
CA ARG A 140 -7.93 -24.89 -0.05
C ARG A 140 -9.34 -24.48 0.41
N LYS A 141 -10.36 -25.09 -0.16
CA LYS A 141 -11.74 -24.86 0.25
C LYS A 141 -11.91 -25.07 1.75
N GLY A 142 -12.45 -24.05 2.44
CA GLY A 142 -12.66 -24.06 3.88
C GLY A 142 -11.44 -23.68 4.74
N SER A 143 -10.25 -23.44 4.13
CA SER A 143 -9.08 -22.98 4.87
C SER A 143 -8.97 -21.46 5.00
N PHE A 144 -9.70 -20.69 4.20
CA PHE A 144 -9.74 -19.24 4.25
C PHE A 144 -11.17 -18.70 4.18
N GLN A 145 -11.35 -17.47 4.67
CA GLN A 145 -12.66 -16.81 4.77
C GLN A 145 -12.75 -15.59 3.86
N LYS A 146 -11.61 -15.08 3.41
CA LYS A 146 -11.51 -13.90 2.54
C LYS A 146 -10.50 -14.13 1.43
N LEU A 147 -10.89 -13.76 0.21
CA LEU A 147 -10.04 -13.75 -0.98
C LEU A 147 -9.99 -12.36 -1.60
N GLN A 148 -8.81 -11.80 -1.66
CA GLN A 148 -8.53 -10.60 -2.44
C GLN A 148 -7.81 -10.98 -3.72
N VAL A 149 -8.25 -10.42 -4.85
CA VAL A 149 -7.61 -10.62 -6.15
C VAL A 149 -7.04 -9.30 -6.65
N TYR A 150 -5.80 -9.35 -7.07
CA TYR A 150 -5.12 -8.21 -7.67
C TYR A 150 -4.68 -8.53 -9.08
N TRP A 151 -5.28 -7.84 -10.06
CA TRP A 151 -4.92 -7.99 -11.46
C TRP A 151 -3.74 -7.10 -11.81
N PHE A 152 -2.67 -7.71 -12.31
CA PHE A 152 -1.40 -7.04 -12.56
C PHE A 152 -0.72 -7.58 -13.82
N GLY A 153 0.49 -7.06 -14.13
CA GLY A 153 1.35 -7.47 -15.25
C GLY A 153 1.99 -6.28 -15.93
N GLY A 154 2.51 -6.45 -17.14
CA GLY A 154 2.92 -5.33 -17.98
C GLY A 154 1.70 -4.43 -18.29
N GLU A 155 0.64 -5.03 -18.85
CA GLU A 155 -0.70 -4.45 -18.92
C GLU A 155 -1.75 -5.58 -18.81
N PRO A 156 -2.49 -5.63 -17.70
CA PRO A 156 -3.42 -6.75 -17.46
C PRO A 156 -4.57 -6.81 -18.47
N LEU A 157 -5.01 -5.69 -19.04
CA LEU A 157 -6.10 -5.66 -20.03
C LEU A 157 -5.72 -6.25 -21.40
N ILE A 158 -4.46 -6.56 -21.66
CA ILE A 158 -4.07 -7.39 -22.80
C ILE A 158 -4.62 -8.80 -22.60
N GLY A 159 -4.58 -9.32 -21.37
CA GLY A 159 -5.21 -10.58 -20.98
C GLY A 159 -6.68 -10.48 -20.60
N TYR A 160 -7.46 -9.53 -21.17
CA TYR A 160 -8.83 -9.23 -20.79
C TYR A 160 -9.72 -10.49 -20.66
N ASN A 161 -9.73 -11.37 -21.66
CA ASN A 161 -10.53 -12.60 -21.62
C ASN A 161 -10.14 -13.54 -20.47
N LYS A 162 -8.88 -13.51 -20.04
CA LYS A 162 -8.40 -14.29 -18.89
C LYS A 162 -8.94 -13.70 -17.58
N ILE A 163 -9.02 -12.37 -17.48
CA ILE A 163 -9.67 -11.69 -16.35
C ILE A 163 -11.12 -12.13 -16.25
N ILE A 164 -11.88 -12.05 -17.34
CA ILE A 164 -13.30 -12.46 -17.37
C ILE A 164 -13.47 -13.92 -16.92
N THR A 165 -12.69 -14.82 -17.54
CA THR A 165 -12.78 -16.26 -17.26
C THR A 165 -12.46 -16.62 -15.81
N LEU A 166 -11.38 -16.02 -15.25
CA LEU A 166 -11.00 -16.27 -13.87
C LEU A 166 -11.95 -15.59 -12.88
N SER A 167 -12.37 -14.35 -13.14
CA SER A 167 -13.32 -13.64 -12.27
C SER A 167 -14.63 -14.41 -12.15
N ASP A 168 -15.20 -14.88 -13.27
CA ASP A 168 -16.42 -15.65 -13.27
C ASP A 168 -16.30 -16.94 -12.43
N TYR A 169 -15.19 -17.66 -12.56
CA TYR A 169 -14.95 -18.84 -11.75
C TYR A 169 -14.77 -18.49 -10.26
N ILE A 170 -13.89 -17.52 -9.95
CA ILE A 170 -13.54 -17.17 -8.57
C ILE A 170 -14.76 -16.62 -7.82
N ILE A 171 -15.55 -15.76 -8.46
CA ILE A 171 -16.75 -15.18 -7.87
C ILE A 171 -17.74 -16.30 -7.51
N ARG A 172 -18.03 -17.21 -8.45
CA ARG A 172 -18.90 -18.37 -8.16
C ARG A 172 -18.33 -19.27 -7.07
N PHE A 173 -17.03 -19.50 -7.06
CA PHE A 173 -16.38 -20.27 -6.01
C PHE A 173 -16.57 -19.60 -4.64
N CYS A 174 -16.34 -18.30 -4.54
CA CYS A 174 -16.50 -17.56 -3.29
C CYS A 174 -17.95 -17.51 -2.84
N ASP A 175 -18.89 -17.18 -3.73
CA ASP A 175 -20.32 -17.11 -3.41
C ASP A 175 -20.87 -18.47 -2.92
N ASN A 176 -20.46 -19.58 -3.55
CA ASN A 176 -20.89 -20.92 -3.19
C ASN A 176 -20.28 -21.42 -1.85
N ASN A 177 -19.19 -20.83 -1.38
CA ASN A 177 -18.48 -21.26 -0.19
C ASN A 177 -18.53 -20.23 0.96
N GLY A 178 -19.29 -19.13 0.82
CA GLY A 178 -19.41 -18.10 1.83
C GLY A 178 -18.10 -17.33 2.09
N ILE A 179 -17.24 -17.21 1.06
CA ILE A 179 -15.95 -16.51 1.13
C ILE A 179 -16.16 -15.07 0.71
N GLU A 180 -15.66 -14.11 1.51
CA GLU A 180 -15.66 -12.71 1.14
C GLU A 180 -14.72 -12.49 -0.04
N TYR A 181 -15.20 -11.85 -1.12
CA TYR A 181 -14.41 -11.56 -2.32
C TYR A 181 -14.26 -10.06 -2.52
N ASP A 182 -13.03 -9.61 -2.77
CA ASP A 182 -12.71 -8.27 -3.24
C ASP A 182 -11.70 -8.34 -4.38
N SER A 183 -11.72 -7.35 -5.28
CA SER A 183 -10.85 -7.33 -6.44
C SER A 183 -10.41 -5.93 -6.83
N SER A 184 -9.14 -5.82 -7.23
CA SER A 184 -8.54 -4.57 -7.69
C SER A 184 -7.62 -4.80 -8.89
N ILE A 185 -7.36 -3.75 -9.66
CA ILE A 185 -6.52 -3.79 -10.86
C ILE A 185 -5.59 -2.60 -10.93
N THR A 186 -4.32 -2.84 -11.28
CA THR A 186 -3.44 -1.78 -11.77
C THR A 186 -3.31 -1.89 -13.28
N THR A 187 -3.75 -0.85 -13.98
CA THR A 187 -3.76 -0.80 -15.45
C THR A 187 -3.31 0.58 -15.95
N ASN A 188 -2.80 0.63 -17.17
CA ASN A 188 -2.57 1.90 -17.83
C ASN A 188 -3.89 2.57 -18.29
N GLY A 189 -5.01 1.86 -18.24
CA GLY A 189 -6.35 2.37 -18.55
C GLY A 189 -6.65 2.60 -20.02
N TYR A 190 -5.71 2.38 -20.93
CA TYR A 190 -5.86 2.72 -22.36
C TYR A 190 -6.80 1.78 -23.12
N ALA A 191 -6.78 0.50 -22.79
CA ALA A 191 -7.58 -0.53 -23.47
C ALA A 191 -9.02 -0.64 -22.93
N LEU A 192 -9.42 0.21 -22.00
CA LEU A 192 -10.78 0.30 -21.51
C LEU A 192 -11.68 0.93 -22.58
N THR A 193 -12.85 0.31 -22.80
CA THR A 193 -13.99 0.90 -23.48
C THR A 193 -15.12 1.03 -22.49
N ARG A 194 -16.21 1.70 -22.85
CA ARG A 194 -17.36 1.83 -21.95
C ARG A 194 -17.93 0.46 -21.56
N GLU A 195 -18.04 -0.46 -22.53
CA GLU A 195 -18.54 -1.83 -22.33
C GLU A 195 -17.61 -2.63 -21.42
N ARG A 196 -16.29 -2.52 -21.63
CA ARG A 196 -15.30 -3.17 -20.77
C ARG A 196 -15.33 -2.62 -19.34
N CYS A 197 -15.47 -1.31 -19.18
CA CYS A 197 -15.63 -0.72 -17.85
C CYS A 197 -16.85 -1.29 -17.12
N GLU A 198 -17.99 -1.37 -17.81
CA GLU A 198 -19.21 -1.94 -17.24
C GLU A 198 -19.03 -3.41 -16.83
N GLU A 199 -18.47 -4.23 -17.71
CA GLU A 199 -18.25 -5.66 -17.47
C GLU A 199 -17.26 -5.90 -16.32
N LEU A 200 -16.13 -5.18 -16.31
CA LEU A 200 -15.13 -5.31 -15.25
C LEU A 200 -15.66 -4.88 -13.87
N VAL A 201 -16.44 -3.80 -13.82
CA VAL A 201 -17.02 -3.31 -12.56
C VAL A 201 -18.16 -4.21 -12.09
N LYS A 202 -19.12 -4.53 -12.96
CA LYS A 202 -20.36 -5.22 -12.56
C LYS A 202 -20.20 -6.74 -12.53
N SER A 203 -19.60 -7.34 -13.56
CA SER A 203 -19.52 -8.78 -13.71
C SER A 203 -18.28 -9.37 -13.02
N CYS A 204 -17.12 -8.72 -13.14
CA CYS A 204 -15.89 -9.15 -12.47
C CYS A 204 -15.76 -8.61 -11.03
N ARG A 205 -16.68 -7.73 -10.59
CA ARG A 205 -16.66 -7.11 -9.25
C ARG A 205 -15.31 -6.44 -8.92
N ILE A 206 -14.64 -5.88 -9.94
CA ILE A 206 -13.41 -5.11 -9.69
C ILE A 206 -13.82 -3.75 -9.14
N SER A 207 -13.58 -3.56 -7.83
CA SER A 207 -14.01 -2.39 -7.08
C SER A 207 -13.05 -1.21 -7.20
N ARG A 208 -11.73 -1.49 -7.35
CA ARG A 208 -10.66 -0.49 -7.28
C ARG A 208 -9.75 -0.57 -8.50
N TYR A 209 -9.52 0.59 -9.12
CA TYR A 209 -8.67 0.77 -10.29
C TYR A 209 -7.54 1.73 -9.97
N VAL A 210 -6.29 1.26 -10.05
CA VAL A 210 -5.10 2.11 -9.95
C VAL A 210 -4.64 2.43 -11.36
N ILE A 211 -4.77 3.71 -11.75
CA ILE A 211 -4.42 4.18 -13.09
C ILE A 211 -3.36 5.27 -12.97
N THR A 212 -2.25 5.10 -13.70
CA THR A 212 -1.15 6.06 -13.65
C THR A 212 -1.35 7.21 -14.63
N VAL A 213 -1.29 8.44 -14.11
CA VAL A 213 -1.33 9.69 -14.89
C VAL A 213 -0.24 10.64 -14.36
N ASP A 214 0.81 10.89 -15.13
CA ASP A 214 2.06 11.50 -14.65
C ASP A 214 2.22 12.99 -14.93
N GLY A 215 1.15 13.71 -15.24
CA GLY A 215 1.18 15.14 -15.51
C GLY A 215 0.08 15.58 -16.47
N THR A 216 0.21 16.80 -16.99
CA THR A 216 -0.65 17.31 -18.09
C THR A 216 -0.54 16.44 -19.34
N GLU A 217 -1.41 16.62 -20.31
CA GLU A 217 -1.41 15.82 -21.55
C GLU A 217 -0.03 15.73 -22.19
N GLU A 218 0.67 16.85 -22.29
CA GLU A 218 1.99 16.91 -22.90
C GLU A 218 3.02 16.06 -22.12
N VAL A 219 3.17 16.31 -20.83
CA VAL A 219 4.13 15.61 -19.98
C VAL A 219 3.77 14.13 -19.87
N HIS A 220 2.49 13.80 -19.67
CA HIS A 220 2.06 12.41 -19.63
C HIS A 220 2.39 11.66 -20.93
N ASN A 221 2.09 12.26 -22.10
CA ASN A 221 2.36 11.63 -23.39
C ASN A 221 3.84 11.42 -23.70
N GLN A 222 4.73 12.29 -23.18
CA GLN A 222 6.18 12.11 -23.27
C GLN A 222 6.65 10.95 -22.38
N ARG A 223 6.10 10.83 -21.19
CA ARG A 223 6.51 9.82 -20.20
C ARG A 223 5.90 8.44 -20.46
N ARG A 224 4.67 8.40 -20.98
CA ARG A 224 3.88 7.18 -21.16
C ARG A 224 3.27 7.05 -22.56
N PRO A 225 4.09 7.12 -23.63
CA PRO A 225 3.60 6.96 -24.99
C PRO A 225 3.25 5.49 -25.27
N LEU A 226 2.44 5.27 -26.32
CA LEU A 226 2.34 3.96 -26.97
C LEU A 226 3.69 3.55 -27.59
N LEU A 227 3.88 2.26 -27.84
CA LEU A 227 5.03 1.74 -28.62
C LEU A 227 5.17 2.43 -29.99
N SER A 228 4.04 2.88 -30.56
CA SER A 228 4.02 3.66 -31.81
C SER A 228 4.44 5.13 -31.65
N GLY A 229 4.67 5.60 -30.43
CA GLY A 229 4.96 7.01 -30.13
C GLY A 229 3.73 7.89 -29.97
N LYS A 230 2.50 7.38 -30.19
CA LYS A 230 1.27 8.16 -30.03
C LYS A 230 0.99 8.45 -28.55
N GLY A 231 0.37 9.62 -28.29
CA GLY A 231 -0.08 10.00 -26.96
C GLY A 231 -1.23 9.13 -26.43
N THR A 232 -1.38 9.08 -25.12
CA THR A 232 -2.31 8.18 -24.42
C THR A 232 -3.27 8.92 -23.49
N PHE A 233 -2.94 10.14 -23.08
CA PHE A 233 -3.65 10.91 -22.07
C PHE A 233 -5.17 11.03 -22.34
N LYS A 234 -5.57 11.49 -23.53
CA LYS A 234 -7.00 11.74 -23.85
C LYS A 234 -7.84 10.48 -23.70
N THR A 235 -7.32 9.36 -24.20
CA THR A 235 -8.02 8.07 -24.11
C THR A 235 -8.15 7.63 -22.66
N ILE A 236 -7.07 7.68 -21.88
CA ILE A 236 -7.09 7.30 -20.46
C ILE A 236 -8.03 8.20 -19.67
N TRP A 237 -7.97 9.52 -19.90
CA TRP A 237 -8.83 10.49 -19.23
C TRP A 237 -10.31 10.21 -19.47
N GLN A 238 -10.70 9.93 -20.71
CA GLN A 238 -12.06 9.53 -21.03
C GLN A 238 -12.47 8.22 -20.37
N ASN A 239 -11.58 7.23 -20.36
CA ASN A 239 -11.87 5.92 -19.80
C ASN A 239 -12.05 5.97 -18.27
N ILE A 240 -11.33 6.86 -17.58
CA ILE A 240 -11.51 7.12 -16.16
C ILE A 240 -12.93 7.63 -15.86
N HIS A 241 -13.48 8.52 -16.70
CA HIS A 241 -14.86 8.97 -16.53
C HIS A 241 -15.86 7.81 -16.59
N TRP A 242 -15.69 6.88 -17.53
CA TRP A 242 -16.58 5.71 -17.62
C TRP A 242 -16.47 4.81 -16.36
N LEU A 243 -15.27 4.58 -15.85
CA LEU A 243 -15.11 3.82 -14.61
C LEU A 243 -15.83 4.48 -13.42
N VAL A 244 -15.68 5.79 -13.28
CA VAL A 244 -16.36 6.55 -12.23
C VAL A 244 -17.88 6.53 -12.41
N ASP A 245 -18.39 6.63 -13.65
CA ASP A 245 -19.81 6.56 -13.95
C ASP A 245 -20.41 5.19 -13.61
N PHE A 246 -19.63 4.10 -13.70
CA PHE A 246 -20.06 2.76 -13.27
C PHE A 246 -19.83 2.49 -11.77
N GLY A 247 -19.35 3.48 -11.01
CA GLY A 247 -19.18 3.40 -9.56
C GLY A 247 -17.86 2.78 -9.08
N ALA A 248 -16.87 2.65 -9.96
CA ALA A 248 -15.55 2.17 -9.57
C ALA A 248 -14.80 3.21 -8.72
N HIS A 249 -14.04 2.73 -7.73
CA HIS A 249 -13.09 3.57 -7.00
C HIS A 249 -11.80 3.71 -7.81
N VAL A 250 -11.61 4.86 -8.43
CA VAL A 250 -10.40 5.14 -9.22
C VAL A 250 -9.36 5.87 -8.38
N VAL A 251 -8.14 5.34 -8.38
CA VAL A 251 -6.95 5.95 -7.78
C VAL A 251 -6.07 6.46 -8.91
N PHE A 252 -5.92 7.77 -9.00
CA PHE A 252 -4.87 8.38 -9.81
C PHE A 252 -3.53 8.15 -9.13
N ARG A 253 -2.73 7.24 -9.65
CA ARG A 253 -1.33 7.10 -9.26
C ARG A 253 -0.52 8.10 -10.06
N ILE A 254 0.15 9.01 -9.40
CA ILE A 254 1.04 10.00 -10.02
C ILE A 254 2.47 9.60 -9.69
N THR A 255 3.21 9.11 -10.69
CA THR A 255 4.61 8.71 -10.53
C THR A 255 5.50 9.91 -10.76
N ILE A 256 6.24 10.32 -9.72
CA ILE A 256 6.93 11.60 -9.64
C ILE A 256 8.44 11.41 -9.58
N ASP A 257 9.13 12.16 -10.43
CA ASP A 257 10.58 12.34 -10.41
C ASP A 257 10.95 13.82 -10.70
N LYS A 258 12.26 14.10 -10.86
CA LYS A 258 12.77 15.46 -11.08
C LYS A 258 12.29 16.08 -12.40
N GLU A 259 11.86 15.25 -13.37
CA GLU A 259 11.43 15.73 -14.70
C GLU A 259 9.97 16.21 -14.73
N ASN A 260 9.11 15.70 -13.83
CA ASN A 260 7.68 16.05 -13.87
C ASN A 260 7.14 16.72 -12.60
N ALA A 261 7.92 16.81 -11.52
CA ALA A 261 7.44 17.33 -10.23
C ALA A 261 6.77 18.72 -10.35
N ASP A 262 7.36 19.63 -11.13
CA ASP A 262 6.85 20.99 -11.34
C ASP A 262 5.57 21.04 -12.21
N ASN A 263 5.24 19.96 -12.92
CA ASN A 263 4.04 19.86 -13.75
C ASN A 263 2.84 19.29 -12.97
N ILE A 264 3.05 18.63 -11.83
CA ILE A 264 1.99 17.97 -11.08
C ILE A 264 0.92 18.95 -10.57
N PRO A 265 1.25 20.17 -10.09
CA PRO A 265 0.21 21.16 -9.73
C PRO A 265 -0.79 21.43 -10.86
N LEU A 266 -0.34 21.51 -12.12
CA LEU A 266 -1.22 21.72 -13.28
C LEU A 266 -2.14 20.52 -13.55
N LEU A 267 -1.68 19.29 -13.26
CA LEU A 267 -2.55 18.11 -13.31
C LEU A 267 -3.59 18.15 -12.19
N LEU A 268 -3.20 18.54 -10.97
CA LEU A 268 -4.13 18.68 -9.85
C LEU A 268 -5.21 19.72 -10.13
N ASP A 269 -4.85 20.88 -10.71
CA ASP A 269 -5.82 21.91 -11.18
C ASP A 269 -6.80 21.31 -12.18
N LYS A 270 -6.30 20.55 -13.16
CA LYS A 270 -7.16 19.90 -14.14
C LYS A 270 -8.14 18.90 -13.52
N ILE A 271 -7.70 18.14 -12.52
CA ILE A 271 -8.59 17.21 -11.79
C ILE A 271 -9.64 18.02 -11.01
N ALA A 272 -9.23 19.06 -10.27
CA ALA A 272 -10.11 19.90 -9.47
C ALA A 272 -11.20 20.60 -10.30
N GLN A 273 -10.85 21.00 -11.53
CA GLN A 273 -11.78 21.67 -12.46
C GLN A 273 -12.65 20.69 -13.28
N SER A 274 -12.42 19.39 -13.13
CA SER A 274 -13.17 18.36 -13.87
C SER A 274 -14.30 17.76 -13.02
N SER A 275 -15.20 16.99 -13.66
CA SER A 275 -16.23 16.21 -12.98
C SER A 275 -15.67 15.02 -12.15
N LEU A 276 -14.37 14.82 -12.14
CA LEU A 276 -13.68 13.81 -11.34
C LEU A 276 -13.34 14.31 -9.92
N ALA A 277 -13.40 15.62 -9.67
CA ALA A 277 -13.17 16.20 -8.37
C ALA A 277 -14.07 15.54 -7.30
N GLY A 278 -13.48 15.11 -6.21
CA GLY A 278 -14.17 14.40 -5.12
C GLY A 278 -14.64 12.97 -5.42
N LYS A 279 -14.47 12.49 -6.67
CA LYS A 279 -14.86 11.13 -7.09
C LYS A 279 -13.68 10.17 -7.27
N VAL A 280 -12.48 10.68 -7.28
CA VAL A 280 -11.25 9.91 -7.44
C VAL A 280 -10.32 10.14 -6.25
N SER A 281 -9.47 9.18 -5.97
CA SER A 281 -8.38 9.32 -4.99
C SER A 281 -7.07 9.64 -5.69
N ILE A 282 -6.18 10.39 -5.03
CA ILE A 282 -4.85 10.70 -5.54
C ILE A 282 -3.81 9.98 -4.69
N ALA A 283 -2.86 9.31 -5.35
CA ALA A 283 -1.70 8.69 -4.75
C ALA A 283 -0.43 9.25 -5.39
N LEU A 284 0.28 10.07 -4.63
CA LEU A 284 1.61 10.56 -5.01
C LEU A 284 2.62 9.44 -4.76
N ALA A 285 3.43 9.09 -5.76
CA ALA A 285 4.39 8.01 -5.67
C ALA A 285 5.73 8.46 -6.26
N ARG A 286 6.79 8.34 -5.49
CA ARG A 286 8.15 8.59 -5.98
C ARG A 286 8.55 7.54 -7.01
N THR A 287 9.18 7.96 -8.10
CA THR A 287 9.91 7.05 -8.98
C THR A 287 11.18 6.58 -8.27
N PHE A 288 11.50 5.29 -8.36
CA PHE A 288 12.72 4.74 -7.79
C PHE A 288 13.34 3.71 -8.74
N GLU A 289 14.65 3.54 -8.63
CA GLU A 289 15.36 2.51 -9.35
C GLU A 289 15.13 1.16 -8.68
N ILE A 290 14.79 0.18 -9.50
CA ILE A 290 14.74 -1.23 -9.14
C ILE A 290 15.42 -2.04 -10.24
N LEU A 291 15.47 -3.36 -10.06
CA LEU A 291 15.96 -4.26 -11.12
C LEU A 291 15.25 -3.96 -12.46
N ASN A 292 16.04 -3.88 -13.51
CA ASN A 292 15.57 -3.70 -14.90
C ASN A 292 14.93 -2.32 -15.22
N THR A 293 15.12 -1.30 -14.39
CA THR A 293 14.83 0.08 -14.81
C THR A 293 15.86 0.58 -15.84
N PRO A 294 15.50 1.58 -16.68
CA PRO A 294 16.46 2.21 -17.61
C PRO A 294 17.71 2.75 -16.89
N GLU A 295 18.88 2.59 -17.48
CA GLU A 295 20.17 2.95 -16.86
C GLU A 295 20.30 4.45 -16.50
N ASP A 296 19.63 5.33 -17.26
CA ASP A 296 19.65 6.77 -17.02
C ASP A 296 18.64 7.24 -15.96
N LEU A 297 17.83 6.33 -15.42
CA LEU A 297 16.78 6.69 -14.46
C LEU A 297 17.34 7.24 -13.16
N GLY A 298 18.47 6.73 -12.67
CA GLY A 298 19.05 7.12 -11.38
C GLY A 298 19.32 8.60 -11.20
N SER A 299 19.71 9.30 -12.29
CA SER A 299 19.93 10.76 -12.26
C SER A 299 18.62 11.57 -12.14
N LYS A 300 17.49 10.98 -12.49
CA LYS A 300 16.17 11.61 -12.56
C LYS A 300 15.33 11.43 -11.31
N VAL A 301 15.58 10.38 -10.53
CA VAL A 301 14.81 10.09 -9.33
C VAL A 301 15.23 10.95 -8.15
N TYR A 302 14.30 11.20 -7.26
CA TYR A 302 14.57 11.77 -5.95
C TYR A 302 15.06 10.68 -4.99
N SER A 303 16.00 11.01 -4.11
CA SER A 303 16.15 10.25 -2.85
C SER A 303 14.90 10.47 -1.98
N GLU A 304 14.70 9.62 -0.98
CA GLU A 304 13.60 9.76 -0.02
C GLU A 304 13.60 11.15 0.66
N ARG A 305 14.79 11.61 1.07
CA ARG A 305 14.96 12.91 1.74
C ARG A 305 14.68 14.09 0.83
N GLU A 306 15.07 13.99 -0.45
CA GLU A 306 14.77 15.03 -1.45
C GLU A 306 13.27 15.04 -1.79
N PHE A 307 12.62 13.87 -1.83
CA PHE A 307 11.22 13.76 -2.19
C PHE A 307 10.29 14.29 -1.09
N ALA A 308 10.62 14.07 0.17
CA ALA A 308 9.78 14.46 1.29
C ALA A 308 9.26 15.92 1.24
N PRO A 309 10.09 16.95 1.05
CA PRO A 309 9.59 18.32 0.90
C PRO A 309 8.78 18.55 -0.37
N VAL A 310 9.06 17.83 -1.46
CA VAL A 310 8.29 17.91 -2.72
C VAL A 310 6.91 17.31 -2.51
N GLU A 311 6.84 16.13 -1.90
CA GLU A 311 5.58 15.46 -1.58
C GLU A 311 4.67 16.33 -0.70
N MET A 312 5.24 16.93 0.37
CA MET A 312 4.44 17.78 1.26
C MET A 312 3.90 19.03 0.56
N LYS A 313 4.66 19.68 -0.29
CA LYS A 313 4.16 20.80 -1.11
C LYS A 313 2.99 20.37 -2.00
N LEU A 314 3.08 19.19 -2.61
CA LEU A 314 2.02 18.67 -3.46
C LEU A 314 0.79 18.26 -2.65
N ILE A 315 0.98 17.69 -1.44
CA ILE A 315 -0.13 17.38 -0.51
C ILE A 315 -0.82 18.67 -0.08
N ASP A 316 -0.06 19.69 0.39
CA ASP A 316 -0.62 20.99 0.79
C ASP A 316 -1.40 21.64 -0.37
N TYR A 317 -0.87 21.56 -1.58
CA TYR A 317 -1.54 22.10 -2.77
C TYR A 317 -2.82 21.31 -3.11
N ALA A 318 -2.76 19.98 -3.16
CA ALA A 318 -3.93 19.14 -3.42
C ALA A 318 -5.01 19.30 -2.33
N HIS A 319 -4.60 19.52 -1.07
CA HIS A 319 -5.50 19.84 0.04
C HIS A 319 -6.22 21.18 -0.18
N SER A 320 -5.50 22.22 -0.59
CA SER A 320 -6.09 23.54 -0.88
C SER A 320 -7.11 23.50 -2.02
N LEU A 321 -7.00 22.52 -2.93
CA LEU A 321 -7.96 22.27 -4.01
C LEU A 321 -9.12 21.33 -3.59
N GLY A 322 -9.14 20.84 -2.36
CA GLY A 322 -10.15 19.87 -1.88
C GLY A 322 -9.99 18.46 -2.46
N LEU A 323 -8.84 18.13 -3.06
CA LEU A 323 -8.59 16.84 -3.71
C LEU A 323 -8.00 15.79 -2.75
N MET A 324 -7.33 16.22 -1.70
CA MET A 324 -6.74 15.35 -0.68
C MET A 324 -7.01 15.92 0.72
N ASN A 325 -7.10 15.02 1.70
CA ASN A 325 -7.07 15.40 3.10
C ASN A 325 -5.71 15.05 3.70
N TYR A 326 -5.29 15.77 4.75
CA TYR A 326 -4.15 15.31 5.55
C TYR A 326 -4.48 13.96 6.17
N ARG A 327 -3.60 13.01 5.98
CA ARG A 327 -3.80 11.63 6.41
C ARG A 327 -2.92 11.30 7.59
N LEU A 328 -3.54 10.76 8.62
CA LEU A 328 -2.78 10.11 9.68
C LEU A 328 -2.28 8.75 9.18
N PRO A 329 -1.10 8.31 9.62
CA PRO A 329 -0.62 6.98 9.31
C PRO A 329 -1.64 5.90 9.69
N HIS A 330 -1.67 4.80 8.95
CA HIS A 330 -2.53 3.65 9.21
C HIS A 330 -1.68 2.47 9.67
N LYS A 331 -2.28 1.60 10.47
CA LYS A 331 -1.67 0.32 10.84
C LYS A 331 -1.49 -0.52 9.58
N ALA A 332 -0.27 -0.98 9.34
CA ALA A 332 0.00 -1.88 8.24
C ALA A 332 -0.55 -3.29 8.54
N PRO A 333 -0.93 -4.08 7.53
CA PRO A 333 -1.20 -5.49 7.72
C PRO A 333 0.02 -6.18 8.35
N LEU A 334 -0.23 -7.02 9.34
CA LEU A 334 0.82 -7.77 10.01
C LEU A 334 1.53 -8.69 9.01
N GLY A 335 2.86 -8.66 9.05
CA GLY A 335 3.70 -9.43 8.13
C GLY A 335 3.85 -8.84 6.73
N GLY A 336 3.01 -7.88 6.30
CA GLY A 336 3.08 -7.27 4.97
C GLY A 336 3.27 -8.32 3.87
N CYS A 337 4.23 -8.12 2.96
CA CYS A 337 4.57 -9.08 1.88
C CYS A 337 5.10 -10.45 2.38
N LEU A 338 5.36 -10.59 3.68
CA LEU A 338 5.82 -11.86 4.27
C LEU A 338 4.69 -12.83 4.59
N ARG A 339 3.43 -12.40 4.52
CA ARG A 339 2.29 -13.29 4.80
C ARG A 339 2.31 -14.47 3.85
N LYS A 340 2.07 -15.67 4.38
CA LYS A 340 1.99 -16.88 3.56
C LYS A 340 0.84 -16.83 2.54
N GLY A 341 -0.27 -16.21 2.92
CA GLY A 341 -1.43 -16.03 2.06
C GLY A 341 -1.25 -15.05 0.91
N ASP A 342 -0.15 -14.29 0.84
CA ASP A 342 0.14 -13.35 -0.25
C ASP A 342 0.94 -14.05 -1.35
N ILE A 343 0.31 -14.33 -2.47
CA ILE A 343 0.86 -15.14 -3.57
C ILE A 343 0.74 -14.39 -4.88
N THR A 344 1.86 -14.14 -5.56
CA THR A 344 1.87 -13.60 -6.93
C THR A 344 2.12 -14.73 -7.91
N ILE A 345 1.18 -14.93 -8.83
CA ILE A 345 1.19 -16.02 -9.82
C ILE A 345 1.50 -15.44 -11.18
N GLY A 346 2.59 -15.90 -11.76
CA GLY A 346 3.07 -15.54 -13.08
C GLY A 346 2.29 -16.23 -14.21
N THR A 347 2.67 -15.92 -15.44
CA THR A 347 1.94 -16.36 -16.64
C THR A 347 2.01 -17.85 -16.89
N ASP A 348 3.10 -18.50 -16.49
CA ASP A 348 3.31 -19.95 -16.62
C ASP A 348 3.13 -20.71 -15.28
N GLY A 349 2.52 -20.04 -14.27
CA GLY A 349 2.25 -20.63 -12.96
C GLY A 349 3.39 -20.51 -11.95
N GLU A 350 4.47 -19.83 -12.30
CA GLU A 350 5.57 -19.52 -11.40
C GLU A 350 5.09 -18.59 -10.28
N ILE A 351 5.60 -18.78 -9.07
CA ILE A 351 5.20 -18.02 -7.88
C ILE A 351 6.31 -17.05 -7.47
N TYR A 352 5.92 -15.79 -7.25
CA TYR A 352 6.78 -14.72 -6.73
C TYR A 352 6.25 -14.19 -5.39
N LYS A 353 7.12 -13.56 -4.61
CA LYS A 353 6.75 -12.83 -3.38
C LYS A 353 6.84 -11.31 -3.52
N CYS A 354 7.56 -10.83 -4.52
CA CYS A 354 7.74 -9.41 -4.75
C CYS A 354 7.42 -9.07 -6.20
N LEU A 355 6.60 -8.05 -6.42
CA LEU A 355 6.25 -7.59 -7.78
C LEU A 355 7.47 -7.08 -8.54
N ASP A 356 8.45 -6.50 -7.85
CA ASP A 356 9.66 -5.97 -8.46
C ASP A 356 10.57 -7.08 -9.01
N THR A 357 10.38 -8.33 -8.57
CA THR A 357 11.19 -9.49 -8.99
C THR A 357 10.53 -10.35 -10.07
N ILE A 358 9.34 -9.97 -10.51
CA ILE A 358 8.61 -10.69 -11.57
C ILE A 358 9.50 -10.86 -12.80
N GLY A 359 9.55 -12.10 -13.31
CA GLY A 359 10.34 -12.46 -14.50
C GLY A 359 11.80 -12.83 -14.24
N GLU A 360 12.26 -12.68 -13.01
CA GLU A 360 13.59 -13.10 -12.60
C GLU A 360 13.52 -14.50 -11.97
N MET A 361 13.95 -15.52 -12.71
CA MET A 361 13.83 -16.94 -12.30
C MET A 361 14.49 -17.24 -10.95
N LYS A 362 15.53 -16.50 -10.57
CA LYS A 362 16.19 -16.65 -9.26
C LYS A 362 15.29 -16.32 -8.07
N TRP A 363 14.22 -15.55 -8.29
CA TRP A 363 13.24 -15.13 -7.27
C TRP A 363 11.94 -15.93 -7.34
N VAL A 364 11.85 -16.98 -8.13
CA VAL A 364 10.73 -17.90 -8.13
C VAL A 364 10.78 -18.77 -6.88
N THR A 365 9.67 -18.82 -6.16
CA THR A 365 9.54 -19.62 -4.92
C THR A 365 9.04 -21.03 -5.16
N GLY A 366 8.43 -21.28 -6.32
CA GLY A 366 7.85 -22.55 -6.74
C GLY A 366 6.86 -22.36 -7.88
N SER A 367 6.01 -23.34 -8.10
CA SER A 367 4.94 -23.32 -9.10
C SER A 367 3.58 -23.59 -8.45
N ILE A 368 2.50 -23.00 -8.99
CA ILE A 368 1.16 -23.09 -8.40
C ILE A 368 0.61 -24.53 -8.40
N ASP A 369 0.97 -25.36 -9.37
CA ASP A 369 0.57 -26.78 -9.44
C ASP A 369 1.24 -27.64 -8.36
N LYS A 370 2.39 -27.20 -7.84
CA LYS A 370 3.25 -27.94 -6.92
C LYS A 370 3.52 -27.21 -5.60
N ILE A 371 2.78 -26.14 -5.32
CA ILE A 371 3.00 -25.25 -4.16
C ILE A 371 3.06 -26.00 -2.82
N ASP A 372 2.32 -27.11 -2.69
CA ASP A 372 2.25 -27.91 -1.47
C ASP A 372 3.21 -29.12 -1.47
N SER A 373 3.89 -29.41 -2.56
CA SER A 373 4.67 -30.65 -2.73
C SER A 373 6.16 -30.44 -3.00
N GLU A 374 6.57 -29.34 -3.59
CA GLU A 374 7.97 -29.05 -3.87
C GLU A 374 8.66 -28.31 -2.70
N PRO A 375 9.93 -28.64 -2.41
CA PRO A 375 10.70 -27.93 -1.40
C PRO A 375 10.96 -26.50 -1.85
N GLN A 376 10.69 -25.55 -0.97
CA GLN A 376 10.93 -24.14 -1.22
C GLN A 376 12.42 -23.80 -1.18
N PRO A 377 12.90 -22.84 -1.99
CA PRO A 377 14.27 -22.35 -1.96
C PRO A 377 14.70 -21.85 -0.57
N GLN A 378 15.98 -22.01 -0.20
CA GLN A 378 16.47 -21.59 1.11
C GLN A 378 16.27 -20.10 1.35
N TRP A 379 16.56 -19.24 0.35
CA TRP A 379 16.35 -17.79 0.46
C TRP A 379 14.90 -17.42 0.80
N TYR A 380 13.92 -18.20 0.31
CA TYR A 380 12.51 -17.95 0.60
C TYR A 380 12.13 -18.37 2.01
N LYS A 381 12.72 -19.45 2.54
CA LYS A 381 12.56 -19.82 3.95
C LYS A 381 13.14 -18.75 4.86
N ASP A 382 14.30 -18.22 4.52
CA ASP A 382 14.95 -17.14 5.29
C ASP A 382 14.09 -15.86 5.20
N TYR A 383 13.53 -15.56 4.05
CA TYR A 383 12.62 -14.43 3.83
C TYR A 383 11.36 -14.54 4.69
N LEU A 384 10.72 -15.71 4.74
CA LEU A 384 9.54 -15.93 5.58
C LEU A 384 9.88 -15.88 7.10
N ASN A 385 11.10 -16.21 7.49
CA ASN A 385 11.55 -16.14 8.86
C ASN A 385 11.95 -14.73 9.31
N TRP A 386 12.24 -13.83 8.37
CA TRP A 386 12.67 -12.47 8.67
C TRP A 386 11.63 -11.73 9.53
N THR A 387 12.14 -10.90 10.44
CA THR A 387 11.34 -9.99 11.26
C THR A 387 11.99 -8.61 11.28
N PRO A 388 11.26 -7.55 11.64
CA PRO A 388 11.86 -6.23 11.80
C PRO A 388 13.07 -6.19 12.76
N ASP A 389 13.15 -7.09 13.73
CA ASP A 389 14.30 -7.18 14.63
C ASP A 389 15.62 -7.61 13.95
N ASP A 390 15.51 -8.26 12.79
CA ASP A 390 16.68 -8.68 12.03
C ASP A 390 17.32 -7.51 11.25
N SER A 391 16.65 -6.37 11.19
CA SER A 391 17.15 -5.14 10.55
C SER A 391 17.61 -4.11 11.58
N ASN A 392 18.84 -3.62 11.42
CA ASN A 392 19.38 -2.54 12.25
C ASN A 392 18.58 -1.22 12.14
N GLN A 393 17.91 -0.96 11.02
CA GLN A 393 17.08 0.23 10.83
C GLN A 393 15.74 0.12 11.59
N CYS A 394 15.25 -1.10 11.80
CA CYS A 394 13.96 -1.33 12.43
C CYS A 394 14.07 -1.58 13.92
N ARG A 395 15.17 -2.17 14.40
CA ARG A 395 15.34 -2.51 15.80
C ARG A 395 15.10 -1.30 16.71
N GLY A 396 14.09 -1.41 17.58
CA GLY A 396 13.69 -0.31 18.47
C GLY A 396 12.92 0.83 17.82
N CYS A 397 12.55 0.72 16.54
CA CYS A 397 11.73 1.74 15.86
C CYS A 397 10.28 1.62 16.32
N LYS A 398 9.72 2.69 16.89
CA LYS A 398 8.32 2.74 17.35
C LYS A 398 7.30 2.67 16.21
N LEU A 399 7.68 2.99 14.98
CA LEU A 399 6.76 3.05 13.83
C LEU A 399 6.52 1.69 13.17
N GLN A 400 7.08 0.61 13.67
CA GLN A 400 6.92 -0.73 13.10
C GLN A 400 5.45 -1.15 12.91
N PRO A 401 4.50 -0.87 13.83
CA PRO A 401 3.10 -1.20 13.62
C PRO A 401 2.47 -0.50 12.42
N LEU A 402 3.02 0.65 12.00
CA LEU A 402 2.53 1.43 10.86
C LEU A 402 3.12 0.98 9.51
N CYS A 403 4.27 0.30 9.51
CA CYS A 403 4.97 -0.07 8.28
C CYS A 403 5.32 -1.56 8.18
N SER A 404 5.02 -2.36 9.21
CA SER A 404 5.35 -3.79 9.27
C SER A 404 6.85 -4.11 9.03
N GLY A 405 7.74 -3.16 9.38
CA GLY A 405 9.18 -3.27 9.10
C GLY A 405 9.60 -2.80 7.70
N GLY A 406 8.69 -2.25 6.91
CA GLY A 406 8.94 -1.75 5.56
C GLY A 406 9.12 -2.87 4.53
N CYS A 407 10.08 -2.72 3.62
CA CYS A 407 10.35 -3.70 2.58
C CYS A 407 11.35 -4.77 3.05
N PRO A 408 10.91 -6.01 3.31
CA PRO A 408 11.81 -7.08 3.74
C PRO A 408 12.77 -7.51 2.63
N HIS A 409 12.35 -7.41 1.37
CA HIS A 409 13.21 -7.74 0.23
C HIS A 409 14.43 -6.81 0.17
N ASN A 410 14.21 -5.51 0.35
CA ASN A 410 15.32 -4.55 0.38
C ASN A 410 16.17 -4.69 1.65
N ALA A 411 15.56 -5.05 2.79
CA ALA A 411 16.30 -5.30 4.01
C ALA A 411 17.27 -6.47 3.88
N MET A 412 16.89 -7.53 3.18
CA MET A 412 17.67 -8.78 3.09
C MET A 412 18.58 -8.83 1.87
N PHE A 413 18.21 -8.17 0.77
CA PHE A 413 18.82 -8.37 -0.54
C PHE A 413 19.29 -7.07 -1.22
N SER A 414 19.47 -5.99 -0.46
CA SER A 414 19.92 -4.68 -0.98
C SER A 414 21.18 -4.76 -1.82
N ASP A 415 22.13 -5.62 -1.45
CA ASP A 415 23.40 -5.82 -2.19
C ASP A 415 23.19 -6.48 -3.57
N LYS A 416 22.02 -7.08 -3.80
CA LYS A 416 21.66 -7.78 -5.03
C LYS A 416 20.66 -7.01 -5.89
N MET A 417 20.17 -5.89 -5.39
CA MET A 417 19.26 -4.97 -6.06
C MET A 417 20.04 -3.72 -6.43
N HIS A 418 20.07 -3.38 -7.71
CA HIS A 418 20.61 -2.08 -8.13
C HIS A 418 19.63 -0.98 -7.72
N GLY A 419 20.13 0.08 -7.07
CA GLY A 419 19.37 1.28 -6.81
C GLY A 419 19.20 1.67 -5.34
N SER A 420 18.68 2.87 -5.14
CA SER A 420 18.47 3.52 -3.85
C SER A 420 17.17 3.11 -3.16
N VAL A 421 16.75 1.87 -3.30
CA VAL A 421 15.48 1.43 -2.71
C VAL A 421 15.67 1.24 -1.22
N LEU A 422 14.91 2.02 -0.46
CA LEU A 422 14.98 2.02 0.99
C LEU A 422 14.09 0.93 1.59
N GLN A 423 14.50 0.44 2.74
CA GLN A 423 13.66 -0.44 3.53
C GLN A 423 12.44 0.32 4.08
N CYS A 424 12.62 1.57 4.50
CA CYS A 424 11.55 2.40 5.05
C CYS A 424 10.58 2.89 3.96
N PRO A 425 9.28 3.02 4.26
CA PRO A 425 8.31 3.59 3.33
C PRO A 425 8.50 5.11 3.15
N ASP A 426 8.18 5.62 1.95
CA ASP A 426 8.37 7.03 1.58
C ASP A 426 7.58 8.02 2.47
N TRP A 427 6.47 7.62 3.08
CA TRP A 427 5.69 8.49 3.96
C TRP A 427 6.38 8.82 5.31
N LYS A 428 7.37 8.00 5.72
CA LYS A 428 7.98 8.09 7.04
C LYS A 428 8.66 9.44 7.34
N PRO A 429 9.36 10.11 6.43
CA PRO A 429 9.92 11.43 6.68
C PRO A 429 8.87 12.50 6.97
N ASN A 430 7.67 12.38 6.38
CA ASN A 430 6.64 13.41 6.40
C ASN A 430 5.53 13.19 7.44
N TYR A 431 5.46 12.03 8.10
CA TYR A 431 4.28 11.68 8.89
C TYR A 431 4.02 12.65 10.05
N ARG A 432 5.05 13.16 10.73
CA ARG A 432 4.90 14.15 11.82
C ARG A 432 4.38 15.49 11.30
N LEU A 433 4.88 15.93 10.15
CA LEU A 433 4.40 17.14 9.52
C LEU A 433 2.94 17.02 9.06
N GLN A 434 2.54 15.85 8.53
CA GLN A 434 1.14 15.58 8.20
C GLN A 434 0.24 15.58 9.46
N ILE A 435 0.70 15.01 10.57
CA ILE A 435 0.01 15.05 11.86
C ILE A 435 -0.16 16.52 12.33
N GLU A 436 0.89 17.33 12.26
CA GLU A 436 0.83 18.75 12.62
C GLU A 436 -0.20 19.49 11.76
N ARG A 437 -0.19 19.31 10.44
CA ARG A 437 -1.19 19.89 9.53
C ARG A 437 -2.61 19.45 9.87
N TYR A 438 -2.80 18.15 10.13
CA TYR A 438 -4.08 17.61 10.54
C TYR A 438 -4.58 18.25 11.85
N ILE A 439 -3.74 18.33 12.87
CA ILE A 439 -4.09 18.95 14.16
C ILE A 439 -4.48 20.41 13.96
N LYS A 440 -3.70 21.18 13.20
CA LYS A 440 -3.97 22.59 12.93
C LYS A 440 -5.34 22.76 12.27
N GLU A 441 -5.65 21.98 11.25
CA GLU A 441 -6.95 22.00 10.58
C GLU A 441 -8.10 21.68 11.57
N LYS A 442 -7.92 20.67 12.42
CA LYS A 442 -8.93 20.27 13.42
C LYS A 442 -9.14 21.34 14.48
N ILE A 443 -8.09 22.04 14.91
CA ILE A 443 -8.20 23.17 15.83
C ILE A 443 -8.99 24.32 15.18
N GLU A 444 -8.66 24.68 13.95
CA GLU A 444 -9.35 25.74 13.20
C GLU A 444 -10.85 25.45 13.02
N LYS A 445 -11.21 24.18 12.85
CA LYS A 445 -12.61 23.70 12.72
C LYS A 445 -13.28 23.41 14.07
N ASN A 446 -12.57 23.52 15.18
CA ASN A 446 -13.03 23.12 16.53
C ASN A 446 -13.50 21.65 16.60
N GLU A 447 -12.81 20.76 15.90
CA GLU A 447 -13.11 19.34 15.78
C GLU A 447 -12.16 18.50 16.67
N PHE A 448 -12.32 18.57 17.98
CA PHE A 448 -11.58 17.79 18.98
C PHE A 448 -12.37 17.64 20.27
N ASP A 449 -12.06 16.57 21.03
CA ASP A 449 -12.59 16.37 22.38
C ASP A 449 -11.63 16.95 23.43
N LEU A 450 -12.16 17.36 24.56
CA LEU A 450 -11.39 17.74 25.75
C LEU A 450 -11.33 16.55 26.71
N LEU A 451 -10.14 16.33 27.30
CA LEU A 451 -9.95 15.37 28.40
C LEU A 451 -10.25 16.06 29.71
#